data_74afe63b4a2db17c0d9799ee69b95da3
#
_entry.id   74afe63b4a2db17c0d9799ee69b95da3
#
_cell.length_a   1.000
_cell.length_b   1.000
_cell.length_c   1.000
_cell.angle_alpha   90.00
_cell.angle_beta   90.00
_cell.angle_gamma   90.00
#
_symmetry.space_group_name_H-M   'P 1'
#
loop_
_entity.id
_entity.type
_entity.pdbx_description
1 polymer ?
#
loop_
_entity_poly.entity_id
_entity_poly.type
_entity_poly.pdbx_seq_one_letter_code
_entity_poly.pdbx_strand_id
1 'polypeptide(L)'
;MAFNSQEIIQDVRAEFEHLLDFVTGEQARTAKADSIERGLFKMLLSLGAKLLQLFFAMRSEACSRQPVQSKSGQELPYHRDTERVYFSIFNKVIIERPYFYEKGVGAQIPLDAELGLGDDSYSDLLREITEYLAVYHVYGGKNADFLDRLFGFSLSTRALQQNVAEDAESVAAYYAQKPPPCPESEAEILVIQADGKGIPMVLEEDEVAEAQVRLGKGQKHGHKKEAIVTTIYTITAAPRTPTEVIASFFKENPPKKRLKKDAKPQNKHIWATLDGKDAALSRLTKQVALREGAHILHRVALCDGCEALQARIVLQFQGFLLILDFVHANEYLWDAANSLLGETSEQRLEWVKSRTLQILSGQTVQVIAELRRMAKNKKTKVAQRKQLTKTASYFERNLPYMDYPTYLSNGFPIASGVIEGACRHFVKDRLELSGMRWLQTGAENLLRLRAVAENEDWDAYYAYRRAQRQLRLYGQSVSNRQPLEAQAINSQPVLQSLVGSGHPKHSQLPLAV
;
A
#
# COMPACT_ATOMS: atom_id res chain seq x y z
N MET A 1 5.08 41.25 15.92
CA MET A 1 4.22 42.25 15.25
C MET A 1 2.94 41.50 14.93
N ALA A 2 1.78 42.06 15.34
CA ALA A 2 0.48 41.46 14.97
C ALA A 2 0.34 41.51 13.45
N PHE A 3 -0.03 40.40 12.83
CA PHE A 3 -0.30 40.36 11.40
C PHE A 3 -1.58 41.14 11.13
N ASN A 4 -1.48 42.26 10.42
CA ASN A 4 -2.62 43.06 10.01
C ASN A 4 -3.20 42.49 8.69
N SER A 5 -4.43 41.99 8.72
CA SER A 5 -5.06 41.41 7.53
C SER A 5 -5.17 42.41 6.37
N GLN A 6 -5.30 43.70 6.66
CA GLN A 6 -5.37 44.75 5.62
C GLN A 6 -4.03 44.93 4.89
N GLU A 7 -2.89 44.83 5.58
CA GLU A 7 -1.58 44.86 4.95
C GLU A 7 -1.36 43.60 4.08
N ILE A 8 -1.74 42.41 4.58
CA ILE A 8 -1.64 41.17 3.82
C ILE A 8 -2.54 41.21 2.57
N ILE A 9 -3.73 41.82 2.64
CA ILE A 9 -4.59 42.03 1.47
C ILE A 9 -3.87 42.85 0.38
N GLN A 10 -3.16 43.91 0.79
CA GLN A 10 -2.36 44.70 -0.17
C GLN A 10 -1.25 43.88 -0.81
N ASP A 11 -0.54 43.08 0.00
CA ASP A 11 0.50 42.18 -0.49
C ASP A 11 -0.03 41.11 -1.44
N VAL A 12 -1.21 40.55 -1.17
CA VAL A 12 -1.89 39.59 -2.06
C VAL A 12 -2.25 40.22 -3.38
N ARG A 13 -2.78 41.47 -3.35
CA ARG A 13 -3.12 42.22 -4.57
C ARG A 13 -1.86 42.53 -5.40
N ALA A 14 -0.81 43.00 -4.75
CA ALA A 14 0.46 43.28 -5.42
C ALA A 14 1.06 42.02 -6.07
N GLU A 15 0.99 40.87 -5.40
CA GLU A 15 1.47 39.60 -5.95
C GLU A 15 0.62 39.15 -7.15
N PHE A 16 -0.70 39.35 -7.10
CA PHE A 16 -1.58 39.06 -8.22
C PHE A 16 -1.32 39.94 -9.44
N GLU A 17 -1.14 41.27 -9.23
CA GLU A 17 -0.78 42.20 -10.32
C GLU A 17 0.59 41.82 -10.92
N HIS A 18 1.59 41.49 -10.08
CA HIS A 18 2.88 41.02 -10.55
C HIS A 18 2.76 39.73 -11.41
N LEU A 19 1.85 38.84 -11.06
CA LEU A 19 1.56 37.63 -11.83
C LEU A 19 0.92 37.96 -13.18
N LEU A 20 0.01 38.94 -13.23
CA LEU A 20 -0.58 39.45 -14.48
C LEU A 20 0.50 40.10 -15.35
N ASP A 21 1.34 40.96 -14.78
CA ASP A 21 2.45 41.59 -15.50
C ASP A 21 3.43 40.59 -16.07
N PHE A 22 3.71 39.51 -15.34
CA PHE A 22 4.58 38.41 -15.79
C PHE A 22 4.06 37.76 -17.07
N VAL A 23 2.74 37.59 -17.24
CA VAL A 23 2.16 36.91 -18.42
C VAL A 23 1.76 37.89 -19.55
N THR A 24 1.55 39.18 -19.23
CA THR A 24 1.11 40.19 -20.21
C THR A 24 2.21 41.14 -20.62
N GLY A 25 3.29 41.23 -19.86
CA GLY A 25 4.39 42.14 -20.04
C GLY A 25 5.17 41.90 -21.33
N GLU A 26 6.06 42.84 -21.67
CA GLU A 26 6.81 42.81 -22.95
C GLU A 26 7.69 41.54 -23.07
N GLN A 27 8.27 41.09 -21.95
CA GLN A 27 9.09 39.87 -21.93
C GLN A 27 8.29 38.60 -22.25
N ALA A 28 7.01 38.55 -21.88
CA ALA A 28 6.15 37.41 -22.17
C ALA A 28 5.87 37.24 -23.67
N ARG A 29 5.88 38.33 -24.45
CA ARG A 29 5.61 38.30 -25.90
C ARG A 29 6.60 37.45 -26.69
N THR A 30 7.83 37.31 -26.20
CA THR A 30 8.90 36.54 -26.84
C THR A 30 9.32 35.31 -26.04
N ALA A 31 8.73 35.10 -24.85
CA ALA A 31 9.06 34.00 -23.96
C ALA A 31 8.56 32.66 -24.52
N LYS A 32 9.30 31.60 -24.21
CA LYS A 32 8.86 30.22 -24.50
C LYS A 32 7.86 29.75 -23.48
N ALA A 33 6.92 28.90 -23.89
CA ALA A 33 5.87 28.33 -23.02
C ALA A 33 6.45 27.70 -21.74
N ASP A 34 7.51 26.91 -21.84
CA ASP A 34 8.17 26.28 -20.67
C ASP A 34 8.63 27.32 -19.63
N SER A 35 9.17 28.47 -20.08
CA SER A 35 9.64 29.54 -19.20
C SER A 35 8.47 30.20 -18.44
N ILE A 36 7.38 30.48 -19.17
CA ILE A 36 6.15 31.03 -18.57
C ILE A 36 5.53 30.04 -17.60
N GLU A 37 5.38 28.77 -17.97
CA GLU A 37 4.81 27.73 -17.12
C GLU A 37 5.58 27.59 -15.79
N ARG A 38 6.91 27.51 -15.83
CA ARG A 38 7.76 27.43 -14.62
C ARG A 38 7.67 28.68 -13.75
N GLY A 39 7.61 29.84 -14.36
CA GLY A 39 7.43 31.10 -13.62
C GLY A 39 6.07 31.15 -12.94
N LEU A 40 5.00 30.90 -13.69
CA LEU A 40 3.63 30.85 -13.16
C LEU A 40 3.50 29.86 -12.00
N PHE A 41 4.05 28.66 -12.14
CA PHE A 41 3.97 27.65 -11.09
C PHE A 41 4.56 28.16 -9.75
N LYS A 42 5.75 28.77 -9.79
CA LYS A 42 6.39 29.34 -8.60
C LYS A 42 5.60 30.51 -8.02
N MET A 43 5.12 31.40 -8.87
CA MET A 43 4.35 32.57 -8.42
C MET A 43 3.00 32.18 -7.81
N LEU A 44 2.34 31.14 -8.37
CA LEU A 44 1.11 30.59 -7.78
C LEU A 44 1.33 29.96 -6.41
N LEU A 45 2.45 29.29 -6.19
CA LEU A 45 2.81 28.80 -4.84
C LEU A 45 3.04 29.98 -3.87
N SER A 46 3.72 31.04 -4.29
CA SER A 46 3.93 32.27 -3.50
C SER A 46 2.59 32.94 -3.16
N LEU A 47 1.73 33.12 -4.16
CA LEU A 47 0.40 33.67 -3.97
C LEU A 47 -0.44 32.80 -3.02
N GLY A 48 -0.39 31.47 -3.17
CA GLY A 48 -1.05 30.52 -2.29
C GLY A 48 -0.60 30.64 -0.83
N ALA A 49 0.70 30.84 -0.58
CA ALA A 49 1.24 31.07 0.76
C ALA A 49 0.68 32.38 1.38
N LYS A 50 0.64 33.47 0.61
CA LYS A 50 0.09 34.77 1.07
C LYS A 50 -1.43 34.67 1.34
N LEU A 51 -2.17 33.98 0.49
CA LEU A 51 -3.62 33.76 0.69
C LEU A 51 -3.89 32.91 1.95
N LEU A 52 -3.10 31.88 2.19
CA LEU A 52 -3.21 31.07 3.40
C LEU A 52 -2.82 31.87 4.65
N GLN A 53 -1.79 32.72 4.57
CA GLN A 53 -1.41 33.64 5.65
C GLN A 53 -2.54 34.64 5.93
N LEU A 54 -3.17 35.19 4.89
CA LEU A 54 -4.35 36.07 5.03
C LEU A 54 -5.51 35.37 5.75
N PHE A 55 -5.82 34.12 5.34
CA PHE A 55 -6.85 33.34 6.00
C PHE A 55 -6.58 33.20 7.50
N PHE A 56 -5.35 32.85 7.89
CA PHE A 56 -5.00 32.71 9.30
C PHE A 56 -5.04 34.05 10.06
N ALA A 57 -4.59 35.14 9.44
CA ALA A 57 -4.66 36.47 10.06
C ALA A 57 -6.12 36.88 10.32
N MET A 58 -7.00 36.76 9.34
CA MET A 58 -8.42 37.04 9.50
C MET A 58 -9.09 36.18 10.58
N ARG A 59 -8.74 34.89 10.67
CA ARG A 59 -9.24 33.98 11.71
C ARG A 59 -8.74 34.37 13.09
N SER A 60 -7.47 34.78 13.21
CA SER A 60 -6.88 35.29 14.45
C SER A 60 -7.53 36.60 14.93
N GLU A 61 -7.74 37.56 14.01
CA GLU A 61 -8.40 38.82 14.29
C GLU A 61 -9.86 38.64 14.75
N ALA A 62 -10.58 37.69 14.14
CA ALA A 62 -11.96 37.37 14.51
C ALA A 62 -12.09 36.59 15.84
N CYS A 63 -10.99 36.04 16.35
CA CYS A 63 -11.00 35.27 17.60
C CYS A 63 -11.18 36.20 18.79
N SER A 64 -12.17 35.91 19.63
CA SER A 64 -12.40 36.67 20.86
C SER A 64 -11.22 36.58 21.83
N ARG A 65 -10.93 37.68 22.52
CA ARG A 65 -9.98 37.73 23.62
C ARG A 65 -10.65 37.82 24.99
N GLN A 66 -11.97 37.60 25.03
CA GLN A 66 -12.71 37.42 26.29
C GLN A 66 -12.33 36.08 26.93
N PRO A 67 -12.37 35.99 28.27
CA PRO A 67 -12.04 34.76 28.99
C PRO A 67 -12.83 33.56 28.47
N VAL A 68 -12.16 32.38 28.44
CA VAL A 68 -12.74 31.12 27.97
C VAL A 68 -12.88 30.12 29.11
N GLN A 69 -13.78 29.15 28.97
CA GLN A 69 -13.95 28.08 29.95
C GLN A 69 -12.93 26.95 29.72
N SER A 70 -12.23 26.55 30.76
CA SER A 70 -11.37 25.36 30.74
C SER A 70 -12.19 24.08 30.60
N LYS A 71 -11.57 22.94 30.33
CA LYS A 71 -12.22 21.61 30.35
C LYS A 71 -12.83 21.26 31.72
N SER A 72 -12.36 21.87 32.80
CA SER A 72 -12.89 21.71 34.16
C SER A 72 -13.98 22.74 34.52
N GLY A 73 -14.36 23.61 33.58
CA GLY A 73 -15.36 24.65 33.81
C GLY A 73 -14.83 25.90 34.53
N GLN A 74 -13.54 26.01 34.73
CA GLN A 74 -12.91 27.19 35.34
C GLN A 74 -12.57 28.20 34.24
N GLU A 75 -12.60 29.50 34.59
CA GLU A 75 -12.30 30.58 33.68
C GLU A 75 -10.79 30.72 33.42
N LEU A 76 -10.44 30.87 32.13
CA LEU A 76 -9.08 31.13 31.68
C LEU A 76 -9.05 32.52 31.03
N PRO A 77 -8.39 33.52 31.65
CA PRO A 77 -8.25 34.84 31.04
C PRO A 77 -7.30 34.83 29.85
N TYR A 78 -7.50 35.78 28.93
CA TYR A 78 -6.54 36.03 27.86
C TYR A 78 -5.20 36.43 28.47
N HIS A 79 -4.13 35.80 28.01
CA HIS A 79 -2.78 36.06 28.52
C HIS A 79 -1.93 36.83 27.51
N ARG A 80 -1.86 36.33 26.26
CA ARG A 80 -1.09 36.96 25.17
C ARG A 80 -1.41 36.31 23.85
N ASP A 81 -0.98 36.93 22.75
CA ASP A 81 -0.91 36.25 21.45
C ASP A 81 0.39 35.43 21.36
N THR A 82 0.33 34.29 20.69
CA THR A 82 1.46 33.39 20.47
C THR A 82 1.52 33.00 19.00
N GLU A 83 2.72 32.84 18.48
CA GLU A 83 2.96 32.40 17.11
C GLU A 83 3.12 30.88 17.05
N ARG A 84 2.63 30.29 15.95
CA ARG A 84 2.86 28.92 15.57
C ARG A 84 3.32 28.85 14.13
N VAL A 85 4.43 28.13 13.90
CA VAL A 85 4.85 27.78 12.55
C VAL A 85 3.94 26.68 11.99
N TYR A 86 3.51 26.86 10.74
CA TYR A 86 2.68 25.91 10.03
C TYR A 86 3.26 25.67 8.62
N PHE A 87 3.69 24.44 8.35
CA PHE A 87 4.19 24.03 7.05
C PHE A 87 3.06 23.46 6.22
N SER A 88 2.72 24.13 5.12
CA SER A 88 1.75 23.71 4.14
C SER A 88 2.42 23.31 2.83
N ILE A 89 1.64 22.87 1.85
CA ILE A 89 2.11 22.66 0.47
C ILE A 89 2.60 23.96 -0.19
N PHE A 90 2.19 25.13 0.34
CA PHE A 90 2.63 26.45 -0.09
C PHE A 90 3.84 26.97 0.70
N ASN A 91 4.55 26.11 1.42
CA ASN A 91 5.65 26.46 2.30
C ASN A 91 5.21 26.92 3.70
N LYS A 92 6.11 27.54 4.41
CA LYS A 92 5.97 27.98 5.80
C LYS A 92 5.09 29.22 5.90
N VAL A 93 4.06 29.15 6.76
CA VAL A 93 3.25 30.30 7.21
C VAL A 93 3.26 30.37 8.73
N ILE A 94 2.85 31.53 9.28
CA ILE A 94 2.80 31.75 10.72
C ILE A 94 1.33 31.99 11.13
N ILE A 95 0.88 31.26 12.15
CA ILE A 95 -0.44 31.44 12.73
C ILE A 95 -0.29 32.17 14.05
N GLU A 96 -0.78 33.39 14.14
CA GLU A 96 -0.91 34.12 15.40
C GLU A 96 -2.20 33.68 16.11
N ARG A 97 -2.11 33.36 17.41
CA ARG A 97 -3.20 32.71 18.14
C ARG A 97 -3.35 33.30 19.53
N PRO A 98 -4.55 33.65 19.98
CA PRO A 98 -4.82 34.01 21.36
C PRO A 98 -4.55 32.83 22.29
N TYR A 99 -3.71 33.06 23.29
CA TYR A 99 -3.36 32.10 24.33
C TYR A 99 -4.01 32.49 25.64
N PHE A 100 -4.76 31.59 26.22
CA PHE A 100 -5.47 31.74 27.46
C PHE A 100 -4.81 30.88 28.53
N TYR A 101 -4.52 31.47 29.68
CA TYR A 101 -3.80 30.77 30.74
C TYR A 101 -4.17 31.29 32.13
N GLU A 102 -4.33 30.39 33.09
CA GLU A 102 -4.44 30.69 34.50
C GLU A 102 -3.62 29.67 35.30
N LYS A 103 -2.85 30.18 36.26
CA LYS A 103 -1.97 29.36 37.11
C LYS A 103 -2.80 28.36 37.93
N GLY A 104 -2.45 27.08 37.84
CA GLY A 104 -3.17 25.98 38.54
C GLY A 104 -4.42 25.49 37.84
N VAL A 105 -4.91 26.16 36.78
CA VAL A 105 -6.05 25.75 35.96
C VAL A 105 -5.57 25.14 34.66
N GLY A 106 -4.64 25.77 33.97
CA GLY A 106 -4.08 25.26 32.72
C GLY A 106 -4.05 26.30 31.62
N ALA A 107 -4.00 25.82 30.36
CA ALA A 107 -3.92 26.66 29.17
C ALA A 107 -4.84 26.17 28.06
N GLN A 108 -5.31 27.09 27.21
CA GLN A 108 -6.06 26.78 25.98
C GLN A 108 -5.71 27.74 24.84
N ILE A 109 -5.82 27.23 23.62
CA ILE A 109 -5.75 27.98 22.38
C ILE A 109 -6.98 27.58 21.54
N PRO A 110 -8.15 28.23 21.73
CA PRO A 110 -9.39 27.85 21.06
C PRO A 110 -9.28 27.84 19.54
N LEU A 111 -8.50 28.76 18.98
CA LEU A 111 -8.30 28.86 17.53
C LEU A 111 -7.70 27.59 16.93
N ASP A 112 -6.85 26.88 17.65
CA ASP A 112 -6.31 25.58 17.16
C ASP A 112 -7.42 24.55 16.98
N ALA A 113 -8.38 24.49 17.90
CA ALA A 113 -9.55 23.60 17.81
C ALA A 113 -10.49 24.01 16.67
N GLU A 114 -10.76 25.31 16.50
CA GLU A 114 -11.59 25.83 15.42
C GLU A 114 -11.01 25.58 14.05
N LEU A 115 -9.68 25.65 13.91
CA LEU A 115 -8.95 25.39 12.67
C LEU A 115 -8.66 23.89 12.45
N GLY A 116 -8.92 23.05 13.44
CA GLY A 116 -8.65 21.61 13.37
C GLY A 116 -7.17 21.27 13.29
N LEU A 117 -6.29 22.11 13.84
CA LEU A 117 -4.85 21.92 13.75
C LEU A 117 -4.39 20.68 14.53
N GLY A 118 -3.38 19.99 14.00
CA GLY A 118 -2.69 18.93 14.73
C GLY A 118 -1.85 19.46 15.89
N ASP A 119 -1.20 18.58 16.61
CA ASP A 119 -0.22 18.91 17.66
C ASP A 119 1.18 19.19 17.10
N ASP A 120 1.44 18.85 15.84
CA ASP A 120 2.66 19.15 15.09
C ASP A 120 2.56 20.44 14.24
N SER A 121 3.61 20.75 13.48
CA SER A 121 3.67 21.94 12.63
C SER A 121 3.31 21.68 11.15
N TYR A 122 2.89 20.48 10.79
CA TYR A 122 2.62 20.13 9.39
C TYR A 122 1.11 20.17 9.08
N SER A 123 0.76 20.66 7.88
CA SER A 123 -0.61 20.59 7.40
C SER A 123 -1.01 19.14 7.10
N ASP A 124 -2.28 18.83 7.25
CA ASP A 124 -2.81 17.51 6.90
C ASP A 124 -2.53 17.18 5.43
N LEU A 125 -2.77 18.13 4.52
CA LEU A 125 -2.53 17.92 3.10
C LEU A 125 -1.04 17.66 2.78
N LEU A 126 -0.12 18.37 3.44
CA LEU A 126 1.31 18.11 3.27
C LEU A 126 1.70 16.72 3.78
N ARG A 127 1.20 16.32 4.96
CA ARG A 127 1.42 14.96 5.49
C ARG A 127 0.89 13.91 4.54
N GLU A 128 -0.35 14.04 4.11
CA GLU A 128 -1.05 13.13 3.22
C GLU A 128 -0.30 12.91 1.90
N ILE A 129 0.17 13.99 1.24
CA ILE A 129 0.95 13.90 0.00
C ILE A 129 2.33 13.27 0.25
N THR A 130 3.04 13.71 1.29
CA THR A 130 4.40 13.21 1.55
C THR A 130 4.43 11.77 2.01
N GLU A 131 3.43 11.33 2.75
CA GLU A 131 3.26 9.95 3.18
C GLU A 131 2.79 9.05 2.04
N TYR A 132 1.89 9.52 1.16
CA TYR A 132 1.55 8.79 -0.05
C TYR A 132 2.79 8.50 -0.91
N LEU A 133 3.67 9.49 -1.08
CA LEU A 133 4.93 9.26 -1.75
C LEU A 133 5.85 8.31 -0.98
N ALA A 134 5.88 8.41 0.35
CA ALA A 134 6.71 7.59 1.22
C ALA A 134 6.33 6.11 1.21
N VAL A 135 5.04 5.78 1.03
CA VAL A 135 4.59 4.39 0.94
C VAL A 135 5.03 3.71 -0.36
N TYR A 136 5.32 4.46 -1.42
CA TYR A 136 5.79 3.91 -2.70
C TYR A 136 7.30 4.09 -2.93
N HIS A 137 7.90 5.13 -2.35
CA HIS A 137 9.29 5.52 -2.59
C HIS A 137 10.09 5.61 -1.29
N VAL A 138 11.41 5.70 -1.40
CA VAL A 138 12.31 5.90 -0.25
C VAL A 138 12.01 7.23 0.44
N TYR A 139 12.26 7.33 1.75
CA TYR A 139 12.01 8.55 2.52
C TYR A 139 12.87 9.74 2.12
N GLY A 140 14.09 9.49 1.63
CA GLY A 140 15.02 10.53 1.23
C GLY A 140 15.42 10.45 -0.25
N GLY A 141 16.52 11.10 -0.62
CA GLY A 141 17.07 11.09 -1.97
C GLY A 141 16.10 11.66 -3.01
N LYS A 142 15.80 10.90 -4.06
CA LYS A 142 14.95 11.35 -5.17
C LYS A 142 13.54 11.78 -4.76
N ASN A 143 13.01 11.25 -3.68
CA ASN A 143 11.70 11.66 -3.16
C ASN A 143 11.78 13.06 -2.53
N ALA A 144 12.80 13.32 -1.72
CA ALA A 144 13.06 14.66 -1.20
C ALA A 144 13.33 15.67 -2.32
N ASP A 145 14.13 15.30 -3.34
CA ASP A 145 14.38 16.13 -4.52
C ASP A 145 13.09 16.43 -5.30
N PHE A 146 12.18 15.46 -5.40
CA PHE A 146 10.90 15.65 -6.08
C PHE A 146 10.03 16.68 -5.34
N LEU A 147 9.93 16.55 -4.01
CA LEU A 147 9.17 17.49 -3.18
C LEU A 147 9.77 18.91 -3.24
N ASP A 148 11.10 19.01 -3.19
CA ASP A 148 11.79 20.29 -3.32
C ASP A 148 11.55 20.94 -4.68
N ARG A 149 11.57 20.18 -5.77
CA ARG A 149 11.25 20.70 -7.11
C ARG A 149 9.81 21.16 -7.25
N LEU A 150 8.86 20.48 -6.54
CA LEU A 150 7.44 20.79 -6.61
C LEU A 150 7.05 21.96 -5.70
N PHE A 151 7.49 21.93 -4.46
CA PHE A 151 7.04 22.87 -3.41
C PHE A 151 8.12 23.86 -2.97
N GLY A 152 9.37 23.71 -3.44
CA GLY A 152 10.51 24.53 -3.01
C GLY A 152 11.04 24.16 -1.63
N PHE A 153 10.63 23.05 -1.06
CA PHE A 153 11.13 22.50 0.21
C PHE A 153 10.85 20.99 0.31
N SER A 154 11.54 20.32 1.22
CA SER A 154 11.31 18.91 1.52
C SER A 154 11.29 18.67 3.02
N LEU A 155 10.67 17.56 3.44
CA LEU A 155 10.74 17.10 4.82
C LEU A 155 12.02 16.29 5.05
N SER A 156 12.59 16.40 6.25
CA SER A 156 13.69 15.53 6.65
C SER A 156 13.22 14.08 6.72
N THR A 157 14.11 13.13 6.43
CA THR A 157 13.82 11.69 6.55
C THR A 157 13.25 11.34 7.93
N ARG A 158 13.79 11.96 9.00
CA ARG A 158 13.33 11.74 10.37
C ARG A 158 11.90 12.24 10.58
N ALA A 159 11.57 13.43 10.10
CA ALA A 159 10.22 13.99 10.22
C ALA A 159 9.21 13.11 9.47
N LEU A 160 9.55 12.67 8.25
CA LEU A 160 8.68 11.81 7.48
C LEU A 160 8.49 10.43 8.11
N GLN A 161 9.54 9.83 8.69
CA GLN A 161 9.43 8.59 9.45
C GLN A 161 8.53 8.74 10.68
N GLN A 162 8.63 9.85 11.39
CA GLN A 162 7.79 10.15 12.55
C GLN A 162 6.33 10.31 12.13
N ASN A 163 6.05 11.07 11.06
CA ASN A 163 4.70 11.25 10.52
C ASN A 163 4.08 9.90 10.15
N VAL A 164 4.82 9.06 9.41
CA VAL A 164 4.39 7.70 9.04
C VAL A 164 4.10 6.84 10.28
N ALA A 165 4.90 6.96 11.34
CA ALA A 165 4.68 6.20 12.57
C ALA A 165 3.39 6.63 13.29
N GLU A 166 3.21 7.93 13.47
CA GLU A 166 2.02 8.51 14.10
C GLU A 166 0.74 8.18 13.31
N ASP A 167 0.80 8.33 11.98
CA ASP A 167 -0.36 8.12 11.14
C ASP A 167 -0.68 6.63 10.94
N ALA A 168 0.28 5.72 11.12
CA ALA A 168 0.04 4.29 11.09
C ALA A 168 -0.69 3.75 12.35
N GLU A 169 -0.69 4.47 13.46
CA GLU A 169 -1.30 4.02 14.72
C GLU A 169 -2.81 3.75 14.58
N SER A 170 -3.51 4.61 13.85
CA SER A 170 -4.97 4.54 13.70
C SER A 170 -5.45 3.53 12.64
N VAL A 171 -4.55 2.93 11.84
CA VAL A 171 -4.94 2.05 10.72
C VAL A 171 -5.71 0.80 11.19
N ALA A 172 -5.27 0.19 12.29
CA ALA A 172 -5.96 -0.99 12.82
C ALA A 172 -7.39 -0.67 13.28
N ALA A 173 -7.57 0.48 13.95
CA ALA A 173 -8.87 0.96 14.41
C ALA A 173 -9.79 1.35 13.24
N TYR A 174 -9.25 1.96 12.19
CA TYR A 174 -9.98 2.22 10.96
C TYR A 174 -10.56 0.95 10.34
N TYR A 175 -9.73 -0.07 10.12
CA TYR A 175 -10.21 -1.33 9.54
C TYR A 175 -11.14 -2.14 10.47
N ALA A 176 -11.08 -1.93 11.77
CA ALA A 176 -12.02 -2.53 12.71
C ALA A 176 -13.43 -1.91 12.63
N GLN A 177 -13.53 -0.66 12.16
CA GLN A 177 -14.78 0.08 12.02
C GLN A 177 -15.29 0.16 10.57
N LYS A 178 -14.41 -0.10 9.59
CA LYS A 178 -14.78 -0.07 8.18
C LYS A 178 -15.84 -1.13 7.89
N PRO A 179 -16.99 -0.77 7.32
CA PRO A 179 -18.00 -1.75 6.95
C PRO A 179 -17.46 -2.72 5.91
N PRO A 180 -17.91 -3.99 5.92
CA PRO A 180 -17.57 -4.94 4.86
C PRO A 180 -18.11 -4.47 3.50
N PRO A 181 -17.59 -5.01 2.39
CA PRO A 181 -18.18 -4.78 1.07
C PRO A 181 -19.66 -5.19 1.04
N CYS A 182 -20.43 -4.48 0.21
CA CYS A 182 -21.83 -4.81 0.00
C CYS A 182 -21.95 -6.20 -0.66
N PRO A 183 -22.81 -7.11 -0.17
CA PRO A 183 -22.96 -8.45 -0.73
C PRO A 183 -23.19 -8.49 -2.24
N GLU A 184 -23.90 -7.50 -2.80
CA GLU A 184 -24.17 -7.37 -4.22
C GLU A 184 -22.93 -7.05 -5.06
N SER A 185 -21.87 -6.57 -4.42
CA SER A 185 -20.56 -6.30 -5.04
C SER A 185 -19.59 -7.45 -4.92
N GLU A 186 -19.99 -8.55 -4.30
CA GLU A 186 -19.17 -9.73 -4.07
C GLU A 186 -19.60 -10.90 -4.97
N ALA A 187 -18.62 -11.72 -5.36
CA ALA A 187 -18.87 -12.96 -6.07
C ALA A 187 -19.04 -14.14 -5.10
N GLU A 188 -19.44 -15.29 -5.64
CA GLU A 188 -19.85 -16.47 -4.87
C GLU A 188 -18.71 -17.27 -4.23
N ILE A 189 -17.43 -17.06 -4.64
CA ILE A 189 -16.28 -17.78 -4.08
C ILE A 189 -15.47 -16.81 -3.23
N LEU A 190 -15.44 -17.01 -1.93
CA LEU A 190 -14.55 -16.29 -1.01
C LEU A 190 -13.18 -16.96 -0.99
N VAL A 191 -12.14 -16.21 -1.32
CA VAL A 191 -10.76 -16.71 -1.41
C VAL A 191 -9.88 -16.02 -0.40
N ILE A 192 -9.14 -16.81 0.35
CA ILE A 192 -8.06 -16.34 1.22
C ILE A 192 -6.72 -16.88 0.76
N GLN A 193 -5.67 -16.08 0.92
CA GLN A 193 -4.30 -16.50 0.66
C GLN A 193 -3.37 -15.96 1.74
N ALA A 194 -2.31 -16.70 2.02
CA ALA A 194 -1.24 -16.27 2.91
C ALA A 194 0.12 -16.75 2.39
N ASP A 195 1.11 -15.87 2.46
CA ASP A 195 2.49 -16.19 2.07
C ASP A 195 3.47 -15.35 2.90
N GLY A 196 4.74 -15.78 2.96
CA GLY A 196 5.81 -15.12 3.69
C GLY A 196 6.80 -14.40 2.80
N LYS A 197 7.14 -13.14 3.14
CA LYS A 197 8.16 -12.37 2.44
C LYS A 197 9.20 -11.80 3.39
N GLY A 198 10.49 -12.16 3.18
CA GLY A 198 11.59 -11.67 4.01
C GLY A 198 11.89 -10.19 3.78
N ILE A 199 11.94 -9.42 4.85
CA ILE A 199 12.34 -8.00 4.88
C ILE A 199 13.72 -7.88 5.54
N PRO A 200 14.70 -7.17 4.93
CA PRO A 200 16.00 -6.95 5.54
C PRO A 200 15.89 -6.09 6.81
N MET A 201 16.39 -6.59 7.93
CA MET A 201 16.35 -5.90 9.22
C MET A 201 17.70 -5.23 9.54
N VAL A 202 17.64 -4.24 10.43
CA VAL A 202 18.83 -3.72 11.11
C VAL A 202 19.35 -4.82 12.01
N LEU A 203 20.66 -5.06 11.99
CA LEU A 203 21.31 -6.02 12.90
C LEU A 203 21.43 -5.40 14.28
N GLU A 204 21.22 -6.20 15.32
CA GLU A 204 21.56 -5.82 16.69
C GLU A 204 23.09 -5.89 16.91
N GLU A 205 23.61 -5.26 17.97
CA GLU A 205 25.06 -5.08 18.15
C GLU A 205 25.83 -6.45 18.23
N ASP A 206 25.24 -7.44 18.86
CA ASP A 206 25.73 -8.81 18.94
C ASP A 206 25.71 -9.52 17.59
N GLU A 207 24.67 -9.33 16.78
CA GLU A 207 24.55 -9.87 15.41
C GLU A 207 25.55 -9.21 14.45
N VAL A 208 25.93 -7.95 14.67
CA VAL A 208 26.96 -7.24 13.89
C VAL A 208 28.33 -7.90 14.06
N ALA A 209 28.66 -8.35 15.26
CA ALA A 209 29.91 -9.05 15.57
C ALA A 209 29.99 -10.39 14.82
N GLU A 210 28.89 -11.16 14.77
CA GLU A 210 28.81 -12.40 13.98
C GLU A 210 28.83 -12.17 12.46
N ALA A 211 28.22 -11.07 11.99
CA ALA A 211 28.18 -10.70 10.58
C ALA A 211 29.54 -10.29 10.01
N GLN A 212 30.55 -9.98 10.84
CA GLN A 212 31.94 -9.72 10.42
C GLN A 212 32.71 -10.99 10.08
N VAL A 213 32.19 -12.17 10.44
CA VAL A 213 32.81 -13.46 10.08
C VAL A 213 32.71 -13.67 8.57
N ARG A 214 33.83 -14.02 7.94
CA ARG A 214 33.92 -14.26 6.49
C ARG A 214 33.04 -15.45 6.12
N LEU A 215 31.95 -15.19 5.38
CA LEU A 215 31.03 -16.23 4.96
C LEU A 215 31.59 -17.11 3.88
N GLY A 216 31.25 -18.39 3.91
CA GLY A 216 31.53 -19.36 2.85
C GLY A 216 30.76 -19.05 1.55
N LYS A 217 31.22 -19.66 0.44
CA LYS A 217 30.59 -19.51 -0.89
C LYS A 217 29.09 -19.91 -0.83
N GLY A 218 28.20 -18.95 -1.10
CA GLY A 218 26.75 -19.18 -1.13
C GLY A 218 26.00 -18.75 0.15
N GLN A 219 26.70 -18.38 1.22
CA GLN A 219 26.09 -17.77 2.39
C GLN A 219 25.90 -16.27 2.17
N LYS A 220 24.74 -15.73 2.57
CA LYS A 220 24.43 -14.29 2.47
C LYS A 220 24.45 -13.66 3.85
N HIS A 221 25.20 -12.55 4.02
CA HIS A 221 24.98 -11.67 5.16
C HIS A 221 23.60 -11.04 5.08
N GLY A 222 22.87 -11.10 6.14
CA GLY A 222 21.64 -10.33 6.29
C GLY A 222 20.59 -11.08 7.07
N HIS A 223 20.22 -10.52 8.18
CA HIS A 223 19.04 -10.95 8.91
C HIS A 223 17.79 -10.46 8.19
N LYS A 224 16.93 -11.39 7.74
CA LYS A 224 15.62 -11.07 7.20
C LYS A 224 14.56 -11.59 8.15
N LYS A 225 13.64 -10.71 8.53
CA LYS A 225 12.42 -11.12 9.24
C LYS A 225 11.29 -11.34 8.23
N GLU A 226 10.55 -12.43 8.42
CA GLU A 226 9.43 -12.78 7.55
C GLU A 226 8.21 -11.90 7.86
N ALA A 227 7.77 -11.10 6.89
CA ALA A 227 6.45 -10.48 6.90
C ALA A 227 5.46 -11.47 6.32
N ILE A 228 4.37 -11.72 7.05
CA ILE A 228 3.27 -12.56 6.55
C ILE A 228 2.28 -11.67 5.84
N VAL A 229 2.16 -11.89 4.54
CA VAL A 229 1.20 -11.23 3.66
C VAL A 229 -0.07 -12.06 3.61
N THR A 230 -1.21 -11.43 3.72
CA THR A 230 -2.52 -12.07 3.58
C THR A 230 -3.37 -11.31 2.59
N THR A 231 -4.19 -12.04 1.82
CA THR A 231 -5.20 -11.46 0.96
C THR A 231 -6.54 -12.14 1.16
N ILE A 232 -7.61 -11.36 1.01
CA ILE A 232 -8.99 -11.86 0.95
C ILE A 232 -9.70 -11.13 -0.18
N TYR A 233 -10.45 -11.87 -0.99
CA TYR A 233 -11.23 -11.35 -2.11
C TYR A 233 -12.33 -12.32 -2.49
N THR A 234 -13.29 -11.90 -3.29
CA THR A 234 -14.23 -12.81 -3.94
C THR A 234 -13.97 -12.92 -5.42
N ILE A 235 -14.37 -14.04 -6.03
CA ILE A 235 -14.21 -14.29 -7.46
C ILE A 235 -15.34 -15.16 -7.99
N THR A 236 -15.73 -14.90 -9.23
CA THR A 236 -16.73 -15.73 -9.93
C THR A 236 -16.13 -17.06 -10.38
N ALA A 237 -16.90 -18.13 -10.27
CA ALA A 237 -16.49 -19.44 -10.71
C ALA A 237 -16.16 -19.44 -12.22
N ALA A 238 -15.01 -20.00 -12.57
CA ALA A 238 -14.54 -20.11 -13.95
C ALA A 238 -14.12 -21.55 -14.26
N PRO A 239 -15.05 -22.47 -14.59
CA PRO A 239 -14.72 -23.85 -14.93
C PRO A 239 -13.74 -23.93 -16.10
N ARG A 240 -12.74 -24.79 -15.96
CA ARG A 240 -11.65 -24.97 -16.93
C ARG A 240 -11.27 -26.45 -17.02
N THR A 241 -10.72 -26.85 -18.15
CA THR A 241 -10.13 -28.17 -18.34
C THR A 241 -8.62 -28.16 -18.06
N PRO A 242 -8.02 -29.30 -17.70
CA PRO A 242 -6.55 -29.42 -17.57
C PRO A 242 -5.79 -28.96 -18.83
N THR A 243 -6.31 -29.25 -20.01
CA THR A 243 -5.72 -28.86 -21.30
C THR A 243 -5.75 -27.36 -21.53
N GLU A 244 -6.81 -26.67 -21.15
CA GLU A 244 -6.89 -25.20 -21.22
C GLU A 244 -5.89 -24.53 -20.28
N VAL A 245 -5.72 -25.09 -19.06
CA VAL A 245 -4.71 -24.60 -18.12
C VAL A 245 -3.30 -24.77 -18.69
N ILE A 246 -2.98 -25.96 -19.24
CA ILE A 246 -1.69 -26.23 -19.89
C ILE A 246 -1.42 -25.25 -21.03
N ALA A 247 -2.38 -25.07 -21.94
CA ALA A 247 -2.22 -24.18 -23.09
C ALA A 247 -1.97 -22.72 -22.65
N SER A 248 -2.67 -22.27 -21.61
CA SER A 248 -2.48 -20.93 -21.04
C SER A 248 -1.14 -20.79 -20.33
N PHE A 249 -0.79 -21.76 -19.47
CA PHE A 249 0.40 -21.70 -18.61
C PHE A 249 1.70 -21.77 -19.41
N PHE A 250 1.76 -22.63 -20.43
CA PHE A 250 2.92 -22.77 -21.30
C PHE A 250 2.87 -21.88 -22.56
N LYS A 251 1.93 -20.96 -22.64
CA LYS A 251 1.75 -19.98 -23.74
C LYS A 251 1.64 -20.62 -25.13
N GLU A 252 1.05 -21.80 -25.22
CA GLU A 252 0.77 -22.48 -26.48
C GLU A 252 -0.47 -21.88 -27.10
N ASN A 253 -0.31 -21.23 -28.25
CA ASN A 253 -1.42 -20.62 -28.99
C ASN A 253 -2.41 -19.91 -28.05
N PRO A 254 -2.13 -18.66 -27.63
CA PRO A 254 -3.07 -17.94 -26.77
C PRO A 254 -4.41 -17.94 -27.49
N PRO A 255 -5.50 -18.36 -26.84
CA PRO A 255 -6.80 -18.42 -27.48
C PRO A 255 -7.12 -17.05 -28.08
N LYS A 256 -7.56 -16.99 -29.36
CA LYS A 256 -7.91 -15.75 -30.07
C LYS A 256 -9.04 -14.96 -29.37
N LYS A 257 -9.79 -15.61 -28.48
CA LYS A 257 -10.70 -14.96 -27.52
C LYS A 257 -9.97 -14.86 -26.18
N ARG A 258 -9.69 -13.64 -25.71
CA ARG A 258 -9.39 -13.41 -24.30
C ARG A 258 -10.45 -14.13 -23.48
N LEU A 259 -10.01 -15.06 -22.62
CA LEU A 259 -10.87 -15.62 -21.57
C LEU A 259 -11.64 -14.45 -20.96
N LYS A 260 -12.96 -14.64 -20.82
CA LYS A 260 -13.88 -13.60 -20.37
C LYS A 260 -13.26 -12.78 -19.24
N LYS A 261 -13.44 -11.48 -19.30
CA LYS A 261 -12.96 -10.48 -18.33
C LYS A 261 -13.40 -10.73 -16.88
N ASP A 262 -14.18 -11.77 -16.66
CA ASP A 262 -15.09 -11.96 -15.54
C ASP A 262 -14.50 -12.64 -14.30
N ALA A 263 -13.26 -13.14 -14.37
CA ALA A 263 -12.59 -13.78 -13.23
C ALA A 263 -11.54 -12.87 -12.58
N LYS A 264 -11.84 -11.58 -12.43
CA LYS A 264 -10.98 -10.68 -11.65
C LYS A 264 -11.37 -10.73 -10.17
N PRO A 265 -10.39 -10.72 -9.25
CA PRO A 265 -10.66 -10.55 -7.84
C PRO A 265 -11.51 -9.30 -7.58
N GLN A 266 -12.60 -9.46 -6.82
CA GLN A 266 -13.51 -8.39 -6.40
C GLN A 266 -13.27 -8.09 -4.92
N ASN A 267 -13.34 -6.83 -4.55
CA ASN A 267 -13.17 -6.35 -3.16
C ASN A 267 -11.91 -6.92 -2.49
N LYS A 268 -10.79 -6.90 -3.23
CA LYS A 268 -9.52 -7.41 -2.74
C LYS A 268 -9.04 -6.57 -1.55
N HIS A 269 -8.69 -7.24 -0.44
CA HIS A 269 -8.07 -6.62 0.71
C HIS A 269 -6.73 -7.30 0.99
N ILE A 270 -5.67 -6.49 1.11
CA ILE A 270 -4.29 -6.92 1.36
C ILE A 270 -3.84 -6.43 2.73
N TRP A 271 -3.08 -7.26 3.41
CA TRP A 271 -2.41 -6.90 4.66
C TRP A 271 -1.08 -7.63 4.80
N ALA A 272 -0.12 -7.02 5.50
CA ALA A 272 1.09 -7.72 5.93
C ALA A 272 1.47 -7.30 7.36
N THR A 273 2.13 -8.20 8.07
CA THR A 273 2.66 -7.92 9.40
C THR A 273 3.93 -8.73 9.68
N LEU A 274 4.81 -8.16 10.50
CA LEU A 274 6.01 -8.80 11.03
C LEU A 274 5.76 -9.50 12.38
N ASP A 275 4.53 -9.45 12.89
CA ASP A 275 4.14 -10.05 14.19
C ASP A 275 3.89 -11.57 14.10
N GLY A 276 4.20 -12.16 12.94
CA GLY A 276 4.17 -13.60 12.69
C GLY A 276 2.85 -14.14 12.18
N LYS A 277 2.85 -15.46 11.94
CA LYS A 277 1.76 -16.18 11.26
C LYS A 277 0.45 -16.14 12.04
N ASP A 278 0.52 -16.27 13.36
CA ASP A 278 -0.69 -16.31 14.21
C ASP A 278 -1.40 -14.95 14.25
N ALA A 279 -0.66 -13.84 14.35
CA ALA A 279 -1.22 -12.50 14.28
C ALA A 279 -1.85 -12.20 12.92
N ALA A 280 -1.16 -12.55 11.83
CA ALA A 280 -1.64 -12.37 10.47
C ALA A 280 -2.95 -13.13 10.21
N LEU A 281 -3.00 -14.41 10.57
CA LEU A 281 -4.17 -15.25 10.33
C LEU A 281 -5.32 -14.92 11.27
N SER A 282 -5.06 -14.56 12.55
CA SER A 282 -6.10 -14.05 13.45
C SER A 282 -6.79 -12.79 12.92
N ARG A 283 -6.02 -11.88 12.31
CA ARG A 283 -6.60 -10.72 11.62
C ARG A 283 -7.42 -11.13 10.40
N LEU A 284 -6.91 -12.06 9.60
CA LEU A 284 -7.62 -12.58 8.42
C LEU A 284 -8.94 -13.27 8.81
N THR A 285 -8.97 -14.02 9.90
CA THR A 285 -10.21 -14.64 10.44
C THR A 285 -11.29 -13.59 10.72
N LYS A 286 -10.92 -12.45 11.31
CA LYS A 286 -11.86 -11.33 11.54
C LYS A 286 -12.39 -10.76 10.23
N GLN A 287 -11.54 -10.62 9.20
CA GLN A 287 -11.95 -10.15 7.88
C GLN A 287 -12.88 -11.15 7.18
N VAL A 288 -12.62 -12.44 7.32
CA VAL A 288 -13.53 -13.50 6.83
C VAL A 288 -14.90 -13.38 7.50
N ALA A 289 -14.93 -13.28 8.82
CA ALA A 289 -16.19 -13.19 9.58
C ALA A 289 -17.05 -11.97 9.17
N LEU A 290 -16.43 -10.85 8.80
CA LEU A 290 -17.13 -9.66 8.32
C LEU A 290 -17.75 -9.85 6.93
N ARG A 291 -17.24 -10.77 6.12
CA ARG A 291 -17.68 -10.99 4.72
C ARG A 291 -18.55 -12.23 4.55
N GLU A 292 -18.74 -12.99 5.62
CA GLU A 292 -19.62 -14.17 5.60
C GLU A 292 -21.09 -13.78 5.37
N GLY A 293 -21.77 -14.53 4.50
CA GLY A 293 -23.18 -14.31 4.19
C GLY A 293 -23.71 -15.33 3.19
N ALA A 294 -25.02 -15.28 2.92
CA ALA A 294 -25.69 -16.21 2.00
C ALA A 294 -25.20 -16.12 0.54
N HIS A 295 -24.54 -15.02 0.18
CA HIS A 295 -23.95 -14.80 -1.15
C HIS A 295 -22.67 -15.63 -1.36
N ILE A 296 -21.99 -16.05 -0.27
CA ILE A 296 -20.77 -16.86 -0.35
C ILE A 296 -21.13 -18.34 -0.40
N LEU A 297 -21.03 -18.92 -1.59
CA LEU A 297 -21.34 -20.33 -1.82
C LEU A 297 -20.14 -21.24 -1.54
N HIS A 298 -18.93 -20.77 -1.85
CA HIS A 298 -17.70 -21.54 -1.71
C HIS A 298 -16.61 -20.74 -0.98
N ARG A 299 -15.78 -21.46 -0.24
CA ARG A 299 -14.67 -20.93 0.54
C ARG A 299 -13.40 -21.65 0.17
N VAL A 300 -12.42 -20.94 -0.37
CA VAL A 300 -11.17 -21.48 -0.87
C VAL A 300 -10.00 -20.82 -0.18
N ALA A 301 -9.06 -21.61 0.31
CA ALA A 301 -7.77 -21.15 0.80
C ALA A 301 -6.67 -21.62 -0.17
N LEU A 302 -5.86 -20.70 -0.67
CA LEU A 302 -4.70 -21.02 -1.49
C LEU A 302 -3.43 -20.78 -0.69
N CYS A 303 -2.56 -21.78 -0.64
CA CYS A 303 -1.27 -21.69 0.07
C CYS A 303 -0.19 -22.45 -0.71
N ASP A 304 1.04 -21.99 -0.59
CA ASP A 304 2.22 -22.79 -0.96
C ASP A 304 2.35 -24.03 -0.05
N GLY A 305 3.33 -24.84 -0.30
CA GLY A 305 3.59 -26.04 0.52
C GLY A 305 4.20 -25.77 1.90
N CYS A 306 4.05 -24.58 2.48
CA CYS A 306 4.54 -24.24 3.80
C CYS A 306 3.69 -24.92 4.90
N GLU A 307 4.22 -25.96 5.52
CA GLU A 307 3.51 -26.76 6.56
C GLU A 307 2.97 -25.88 7.69
N ALA A 308 3.75 -24.88 8.11
CA ALA A 308 3.36 -24.01 9.21
C ALA A 308 2.16 -23.11 8.88
N LEU A 309 1.99 -22.70 7.63
CA LEU A 309 0.82 -21.96 7.17
C LEU A 309 -0.35 -22.90 6.93
N GLN A 310 -0.13 -24.03 6.25
CA GLN A 310 -1.18 -25.02 5.97
C GLN A 310 -1.84 -25.51 7.25
N ALA A 311 -1.05 -25.91 8.26
CA ALA A 311 -1.59 -26.38 9.54
C ALA A 311 -2.47 -25.33 10.24
N ARG A 312 -2.06 -24.07 10.20
CA ARG A 312 -2.84 -22.96 10.77
C ARG A 312 -4.10 -22.65 9.98
N ILE A 313 -4.03 -22.70 8.64
CA ILE A 313 -5.19 -22.48 7.78
C ILE A 313 -6.24 -23.58 8.05
N VAL A 314 -5.84 -24.84 8.07
CA VAL A 314 -6.75 -25.97 8.38
C VAL A 314 -7.40 -25.83 9.76
N LEU A 315 -6.65 -25.35 10.75
CA LEU A 315 -7.15 -25.19 12.11
C LEU A 315 -8.10 -23.99 12.26
N GLN A 316 -7.74 -22.82 11.68
CA GLN A 316 -8.42 -21.56 11.94
C GLN A 316 -9.55 -21.26 10.94
N PHE A 317 -9.50 -21.83 9.73
CA PHE A 317 -10.48 -21.59 8.67
C PHE A 317 -11.28 -22.86 8.37
N GLN A 318 -11.97 -23.38 9.38
CA GLN A 318 -12.85 -24.53 9.22
C GLN A 318 -13.95 -24.23 8.18
N GLY A 319 -14.14 -25.14 7.23
CA GLY A 319 -15.06 -24.96 6.11
C GLY A 319 -14.44 -24.35 4.85
N PHE A 320 -13.16 -23.94 4.91
CA PHE A 320 -12.40 -23.58 3.70
C PHE A 320 -11.77 -24.82 3.08
N LEU A 321 -11.89 -24.93 1.76
CA LEU A 321 -11.17 -25.91 0.97
C LEU A 321 -9.75 -25.41 0.76
N LEU A 322 -8.78 -26.08 1.40
CA LEU A 322 -7.37 -25.76 1.18
C LEU A 322 -6.90 -26.37 -0.15
N ILE A 323 -6.35 -25.54 -1.02
CA ILE A 323 -5.80 -25.91 -2.32
C ILE A 323 -4.30 -25.59 -2.32
N LEU A 324 -3.47 -26.57 -2.70
CA LEU A 324 -2.05 -26.32 -2.93
C LEU A 324 -1.89 -25.44 -4.16
N ASP A 325 -1.09 -24.39 -4.04
CA ASP A 325 -0.77 -23.56 -5.19
C ASP A 325 -0.13 -24.35 -6.32
N PHE A 326 -0.78 -24.34 -7.45
CA PHE A 326 -0.37 -25.05 -8.64
C PHE A 326 0.96 -24.55 -9.22
N VAL A 327 1.25 -23.24 -9.12
CA VAL A 327 2.52 -22.67 -9.64
C VAL A 327 3.68 -23.22 -8.85
N HIS A 328 3.61 -23.20 -7.52
CA HIS A 328 4.63 -23.80 -6.66
C HIS A 328 4.77 -25.31 -6.86
N ALA A 329 3.68 -26.04 -7.05
CA ALA A 329 3.74 -27.45 -7.41
C ALA A 329 4.50 -27.67 -8.72
N ASN A 330 4.30 -26.79 -9.71
CA ASN A 330 4.99 -26.86 -11.00
C ASN A 330 6.48 -26.52 -10.90
N GLU A 331 6.90 -25.59 -10.02
CA GLU A 331 8.30 -25.28 -9.76
C GLU A 331 9.10 -26.51 -9.30
N TYR A 332 8.51 -27.36 -8.46
CA TYR A 332 9.12 -28.62 -8.07
C TYR A 332 9.31 -29.60 -9.24
N LEU A 333 8.43 -29.58 -10.24
CA LEU A 333 8.61 -30.35 -11.48
C LEU A 333 9.76 -29.78 -12.30
N TRP A 334 9.88 -28.46 -12.41
CA TRP A 334 11.00 -27.81 -13.09
C TRP A 334 12.34 -28.13 -12.43
N ASP A 335 12.40 -28.09 -11.10
CA ASP A 335 13.60 -28.49 -10.33
C ASP A 335 14.01 -29.93 -10.62
N ALA A 336 13.03 -30.85 -10.66
CA ALA A 336 13.29 -32.24 -11.00
C ALA A 336 13.76 -32.41 -12.44
N ALA A 337 13.15 -31.71 -13.40
CA ALA A 337 13.53 -31.75 -14.82
C ALA A 337 14.95 -31.17 -15.03
N ASN A 338 15.26 -30.03 -14.40
CA ASN A 338 16.60 -29.42 -14.47
C ASN A 338 17.68 -30.35 -13.93
N SER A 339 17.39 -31.02 -12.81
CA SER A 339 18.32 -31.99 -12.22
C SER A 339 18.53 -33.22 -13.10
N LEU A 340 17.47 -33.73 -13.76
CA LEU A 340 17.52 -34.94 -14.59
C LEU A 340 18.14 -34.71 -15.95
N LEU A 341 17.74 -33.65 -16.65
CA LEU A 341 17.98 -33.42 -18.06
C LEU A 341 19.03 -32.33 -18.32
N GLY A 342 19.33 -31.53 -17.28
CA GLY A 342 20.20 -30.35 -17.39
C GLY A 342 19.40 -29.08 -17.82
N GLU A 343 19.86 -27.91 -17.39
CA GLU A 343 19.16 -26.64 -17.59
C GLU A 343 19.04 -26.19 -19.05
N THR A 344 19.86 -26.70 -19.95
CA THR A 344 19.87 -26.36 -21.37
C THR A 344 19.08 -27.33 -22.25
N SER A 345 18.58 -28.45 -21.72
CA SER A 345 17.88 -29.45 -22.48
C SER A 345 16.50 -29.00 -22.94
N GLU A 346 16.21 -29.10 -24.24
CA GLU A 346 14.89 -28.80 -24.82
C GLU A 346 13.81 -29.81 -24.35
N GLN A 347 14.22 -31.03 -23.98
CA GLN A 347 13.29 -32.07 -23.50
C GLN A 347 12.65 -31.74 -22.14
N ARG A 348 13.20 -30.77 -21.40
CA ARG A 348 12.63 -30.36 -20.09
C ARG A 348 11.20 -29.88 -20.20
N LEU A 349 10.91 -29.03 -21.19
CA LEU A 349 9.58 -28.46 -21.38
C LEU A 349 8.52 -29.55 -21.55
N GLU A 350 8.77 -30.51 -22.44
CA GLU A 350 7.83 -31.62 -22.68
C GLU A 350 7.73 -32.53 -21.46
N TRP A 351 8.83 -32.75 -20.76
CA TRP A 351 8.85 -33.55 -19.54
C TRP A 351 7.99 -32.92 -18.44
N VAL A 352 8.15 -31.62 -18.17
CA VAL A 352 7.37 -30.87 -17.18
C VAL A 352 5.92 -30.82 -17.60
N LYS A 353 5.64 -30.43 -18.84
CA LYS A 353 4.29 -30.29 -19.37
C LYS A 353 3.45 -31.57 -19.28
N SER A 354 4.06 -32.73 -19.62
CA SER A 354 3.40 -34.03 -19.49
C SER A 354 3.02 -34.34 -18.04
N ARG A 355 3.91 -34.13 -17.04
CA ARG A 355 3.63 -34.39 -15.62
C ARG A 355 2.66 -33.35 -15.04
N THR A 356 2.76 -32.11 -15.49
CA THR A 356 1.81 -31.06 -15.12
C THR A 356 0.40 -31.45 -15.56
N LEU A 357 0.22 -31.92 -16.80
CA LEU A 357 -1.06 -32.40 -17.29
C LEU A 357 -1.59 -33.58 -16.47
N GLN A 358 -0.71 -34.55 -16.14
CA GLN A 358 -1.06 -35.68 -15.28
C GLN A 358 -1.57 -35.22 -13.90
N ILE A 359 -0.87 -34.28 -13.25
CA ILE A 359 -1.28 -33.73 -11.95
C ILE A 359 -2.63 -33.03 -12.07
N LEU A 360 -2.82 -32.16 -13.05
CA LEU A 360 -4.09 -31.47 -13.30
C LEU A 360 -5.24 -32.44 -13.62
N SER A 361 -4.92 -33.64 -14.15
CA SER A 361 -5.90 -34.68 -14.48
C SER A 361 -6.11 -35.70 -13.34
N GLY A 362 -5.63 -35.42 -12.12
CA GLY A 362 -5.82 -36.28 -10.94
C GLY A 362 -4.86 -37.47 -10.85
N GLN A 363 -3.82 -37.51 -11.66
CA GLN A 363 -2.83 -38.59 -11.69
C GLN A 363 -1.58 -38.29 -10.85
N THR A 364 -1.74 -37.51 -9.75
CA THR A 364 -0.62 -37.12 -8.89
C THR A 364 0.09 -38.32 -8.28
N VAL A 365 -0.66 -39.37 -7.88
CA VAL A 365 -0.10 -40.60 -7.32
C VAL A 365 0.83 -41.30 -8.32
N GLN A 366 0.45 -41.33 -9.61
CA GLN A 366 1.26 -41.92 -10.68
C GLN A 366 2.57 -41.12 -10.90
N VAL A 367 2.48 -39.79 -10.86
CA VAL A 367 3.66 -38.92 -10.95
C VAL A 367 4.62 -39.16 -9.77
N ILE A 368 4.10 -39.28 -8.54
CA ILE A 368 4.88 -39.61 -7.35
C ILE A 368 5.58 -40.96 -7.52
N ALA A 369 4.84 -42.00 -7.96
CA ALA A 369 5.38 -43.33 -8.18
C ALA A 369 6.51 -43.33 -9.25
N GLU A 370 6.34 -42.57 -10.32
CA GLU A 370 7.33 -42.39 -11.36
C GLU A 370 8.60 -41.74 -10.82
N LEU A 371 8.47 -40.61 -10.09
CA LEU A 371 9.62 -39.92 -9.47
C LEU A 371 10.38 -40.83 -8.50
N ARG A 372 9.68 -41.62 -7.68
CA ARG A 372 10.25 -42.59 -6.77
C ARG A 372 11.00 -43.71 -7.52
N ARG A 373 10.43 -44.24 -8.63
CA ARG A 373 11.07 -45.22 -9.48
C ARG A 373 12.35 -44.67 -10.11
N MET A 374 12.29 -43.44 -10.65
CA MET A 374 13.48 -42.76 -11.22
C MET A 374 14.56 -42.55 -10.17
N ALA A 375 14.23 -42.17 -8.94
CA ALA A 375 15.14 -42.01 -7.83
C ALA A 375 15.85 -43.32 -7.43
N LYS A 376 15.18 -44.48 -7.54
CA LYS A 376 15.72 -45.82 -7.23
C LYS A 376 16.61 -46.39 -8.34
N ASN A 377 16.59 -45.82 -9.55
CA ASN A 377 17.39 -46.31 -10.66
C ASN A 377 18.89 -46.18 -10.35
N LYS A 378 19.64 -47.27 -10.55
CA LYS A 378 21.09 -47.33 -10.29
C LYS A 378 21.90 -46.32 -11.13
N LYS A 379 21.41 -45.93 -12.31
CA LYS A 379 22.06 -44.95 -13.20
C LYS A 379 21.82 -43.49 -12.77
N THR A 380 20.88 -43.23 -11.84
CA THR A 380 20.59 -41.91 -11.35
C THR A 380 21.68 -41.41 -10.39
N LYS A 381 22.26 -40.24 -10.68
CA LYS A 381 23.32 -39.63 -9.85
C LYS A 381 22.76 -39.23 -8.48
N VAL A 382 23.60 -39.12 -7.47
CA VAL A 382 23.22 -38.81 -6.07
C VAL A 382 22.43 -37.52 -5.97
N ALA A 383 22.87 -36.45 -6.64
CA ALA A 383 22.16 -35.16 -6.65
C ALA A 383 20.76 -35.25 -7.28
N GLN A 384 20.64 -35.96 -8.41
CA GLN A 384 19.38 -36.23 -9.09
C GLN A 384 18.43 -37.03 -8.19
N ARG A 385 18.92 -38.06 -7.54
CA ARG A 385 18.15 -38.89 -6.58
C ARG A 385 17.59 -38.02 -5.44
N LYS A 386 18.44 -37.14 -4.88
CA LYS A 386 18.03 -36.23 -3.81
C LYS A 386 16.90 -35.31 -4.28
N GLN A 387 17.00 -34.70 -5.46
CA GLN A 387 15.99 -33.79 -5.99
C GLN A 387 14.69 -34.52 -6.31
N LEU A 388 14.73 -35.68 -6.97
CA LEU A 388 13.53 -36.48 -7.27
C LEU A 388 12.82 -36.92 -5.98
N THR A 389 13.58 -37.34 -4.97
CA THR A 389 13.01 -37.70 -3.67
C THR A 389 12.38 -36.53 -2.98
N LYS A 390 13.01 -35.35 -3.02
CA LYS A 390 12.44 -34.09 -2.49
C LYS A 390 11.10 -33.74 -3.15
N THR A 391 11.05 -33.79 -4.49
CA THR A 391 9.84 -33.50 -5.25
C THR A 391 8.72 -34.51 -4.95
N ALA A 392 9.03 -35.81 -4.94
CA ALA A 392 8.06 -36.85 -4.61
C ALA A 392 7.49 -36.68 -3.19
N SER A 393 8.36 -36.44 -2.19
CA SER A 393 7.94 -36.23 -0.79
C SER A 393 7.09 -34.96 -0.63
N TYR A 394 7.39 -33.90 -1.38
CA TYR A 394 6.58 -32.70 -1.39
C TYR A 394 5.16 -32.99 -1.90
N PHE A 395 5.01 -33.72 -3.01
CA PHE A 395 3.70 -34.09 -3.52
C PHE A 395 2.95 -35.09 -2.63
N GLU A 396 3.64 -36.08 -2.05
CA GLU A 396 3.04 -37.02 -1.10
C GLU A 396 2.41 -36.28 0.10
N ARG A 397 3.12 -35.33 0.68
CA ARG A 397 2.65 -34.55 1.82
C ARG A 397 1.45 -33.68 1.45
N ASN A 398 1.48 -33.06 0.26
CA ASN A 398 0.46 -32.14 -0.20
C ASN A 398 -0.70 -32.82 -0.97
N LEU A 399 -0.65 -34.14 -1.12
CA LEU A 399 -1.66 -34.87 -1.89
C LEU A 399 -3.12 -34.57 -1.51
N PRO A 400 -3.48 -34.38 -0.24
CA PRO A 400 -4.83 -34.03 0.17
C PRO A 400 -5.35 -32.70 -0.41
N TYR A 401 -4.45 -31.81 -0.85
CA TYR A 401 -4.73 -30.46 -1.34
C TYR A 401 -4.56 -30.34 -2.86
N MET A 402 -4.47 -31.48 -3.60
CA MET A 402 -4.14 -31.54 -5.03
C MET A 402 -5.24 -32.18 -5.90
N ASP A 403 -6.51 -32.11 -5.47
CA ASP A 403 -7.63 -32.59 -6.30
C ASP A 403 -8.01 -31.55 -7.39
N TYR A 404 -7.03 -31.23 -8.24
CA TYR A 404 -7.20 -30.23 -9.28
C TYR A 404 -8.35 -30.49 -10.27
N PRO A 405 -8.67 -31.75 -10.67
CA PRO A 405 -9.82 -31.99 -11.54
C PRO A 405 -11.13 -31.45 -10.96
N THR A 406 -11.38 -31.70 -9.68
CA THR A 406 -12.56 -31.19 -8.97
C THR A 406 -12.49 -29.66 -8.82
N TYR A 407 -11.34 -29.11 -8.51
CA TYR A 407 -11.19 -27.65 -8.38
C TYR A 407 -11.44 -26.92 -9.70
N LEU A 408 -10.89 -27.46 -10.79
CA LEU A 408 -11.06 -26.88 -12.13
C LEU A 408 -12.50 -26.99 -12.62
N SER A 409 -13.16 -28.13 -12.41
CA SER A 409 -14.57 -28.33 -12.82
C SER A 409 -15.54 -27.42 -12.08
N ASN A 410 -15.25 -27.10 -10.78
CA ASN A 410 -16.01 -26.15 -9.98
C ASN A 410 -15.62 -24.69 -10.24
N GLY A 411 -14.63 -24.44 -11.09
CA GLY A 411 -14.18 -23.09 -11.42
C GLY A 411 -13.36 -22.40 -10.33
N PHE A 412 -12.81 -23.15 -9.37
CA PHE A 412 -12.01 -22.59 -8.28
C PHE A 412 -10.64 -22.11 -8.76
N PRO A 413 -10.09 -21.04 -8.16
CA PRO A 413 -8.71 -20.65 -8.41
C PRO A 413 -7.75 -21.71 -7.89
N ILE A 414 -6.72 -22.04 -8.67
CA ILE A 414 -5.68 -23.02 -8.31
C ILE A 414 -4.28 -22.40 -8.24
N ALA A 415 -4.16 -21.11 -8.51
CA ALA A 415 -2.88 -20.39 -8.54
C ALA A 415 -2.92 -19.14 -7.65
N SER A 416 -1.84 -18.88 -6.98
CA SER A 416 -1.68 -17.83 -5.98
C SER A 416 -1.23 -16.48 -6.53
N GLY A 417 -1.43 -16.20 -7.82
CA GLY A 417 -0.93 -14.98 -8.47
C GLY A 417 -1.30 -13.67 -7.77
N VAL A 418 -2.40 -13.65 -6.99
CA VAL A 418 -2.80 -12.46 -6.20
C VAL A 418 -1.84 -12.24 -5.04
N ILE A 419 -1.51 -13.28 -4.27
CA ILE A 419 -0.59 -13.18 -3.14
C ILE A 419 0.86 -13.01 -3.59
N GLU A 420 1.28 -13.66 -4.68
CA GLU A 420 2.62 -13.45 -5.25
C GLU A 420 2.81 -12.00 -5.70
N GLY A 421 1.80 -11.45 -6.40
CA GLY A 421 1.75 -10.02 -6.73
C GLY A 421 1.85 -9.14 -5.49
N ALA A 422 1.11 -9.47 -4.43
CA ALA A 422 1.17 -8.77 -3.16
C ALA A 422 2.56 -8.88 -2.49
N CYS A 423 3.14 -10.07 -2.39
CA CYS A 423 4.49 -10.25 -1.85
C CYS A 423 5.53 -9.42 -2.62
N ARG A 424 5.38 -9.30 -3.94
CA ARG A 424 6.26 -8.50 -4.77
C ARG A 424 5.98 -7.01 -4.61
N HIS A 425 4.80 -6.55 -5.02
CA HIS A 425 4.51 -5.13 -5.13
C HIS A 425 4.28 -4.47 -3.78
N PHE A 426 3.58 -5.15 -2.87
CA PHE A 426 3.25 -4.60 -1.56
C PHE A 426 4.45 -4.64 -0.59
N VAL A 427 5.28 -5.69 -0.62
CA VAL A 427 6.41 -5.82 0.31
C VAL A 427 7.75 -5.56 -0.39
N LYS A 428 8.13 -6.38 -1.38
CA LYS A 428 9.48 -6.39 -1.94
C LYS A 428 9.87 -5.07 -2.58
N ASP A 429 9.03 -4.55 -3.47
CA ASP A 429 9.33 -3.37 -4.29
C ASP A 429 9.53 -2.09 -3.45
N ARG A 430 9.10 -2.12 -2.17
CA ARG A 430 9.29 -0.99 -1.25
C ARG A 430 10.25 -1.26 -0.10
N LEU A 431 10.25 -2.46 0.48
CA LEU A 431 11.02 -2.75 1.69
C LEU A 431 12.31 -3.54 1.44
N GLU A 432 12.53 -4.07 0.23
CA GLU A 432 13.72 -4.85 -0.13
C GLU A 432 14.59 -4.16 -1.19
N LEU A 433 14.57 -2.83 -1.26
CA LEU A 433 15.44 -2.08 -2.17
C LEU A 433 16.91 -2.18 -1.72
N SER A 434 17.83 -2.01 -2.68
CA SER A 434 19.27 -2.15 -2.44
C SER A 434 19.77 -1.28 -1.28
N GLY A 435 20.45 -1.89 -0.32
CA GLY A 435 20.99 -1.21 0.87
C GLY A 435 19.99 -0.88 1.96
N MET A 436 18.69 -1.15 1.75
CA MET A 436 17.64 -0.83 2.72
C MET A 436 17.64 -1.83 3.87
N ARG A 437 17.50 -1.32 5.10
CA ARG A 437 17.33 -2.11 6.32
C ARG A 437 16.31 -1.43 7.23
N TRP A 438 15.58 -2.22 7.97
CA TRP A 438 14.44 -1.74 8.74
C TRP A 438 14.54 -2.11 10.23
N LEU A 439 14.14 -1.19 11.10
CA LEU A 439 13.65 -1.55 12.41
C LEU A 439 12.26 -2.16 12.27
N GLN A 440 11.93 -3.14 13.11
CA GLN A 440 10.63 -3.84 13.02
C GLN A 440 9.45 -2.87 13.07
N THR A 441 9.46 -1.93 14.01
CA THR A 441 8.41 -0.91 14.16
C THR A 441 8.28 -0.02 12.94
N GLY A 442 9.40 0.41 12.34
CA GLY A 442 9.38 1.24 11.14
C GLY A 442 8.83 0.50 9.91
N ALA A 443 9.20 -0.77 9.73
CA ALA A 443 8.65 -1.61 8.67
C ALA A 443 7.15 -1.87 8.87
N GLU A 444 6.72 -2.20 10.09
CA GLU A 444 5.32 -2.45 10.42
C GLU A 444 4.45 -1.22 10.16
N ASN A 445 4.87 -0.03 10.60
CA ASN A 445 4.15 1.22 10.37
C ASN A 445 4.00 1.52 8.88
N LEU A 446 5.08 1.34 8.12
CA LEU A 446 5.03 1.51 6.67
C LEU A 446 4.08 0.51 6.00
N LEU A 447 4.12 -0.76 6.40
CA LEU A 447 3.21 -1.79 5.87
C LEU A 447 1.74 -1.45 6.15
N ARG A 448 1.43 -0.89 7.32
CA ARG A 448 0.07 -0.44 7.66
C ARG A 448 -0.43 0.66 6.71
N LEU A 449 0.35 1.71 6.48
CA LEU A 449 -0.04 2.78 5.55
C LEU A 449 -0.03 2.28 4.09
N ARG A 450 0.89 1.38 3.73
CA ARG A 450 0.84 0.74 2.41
C ARG A 450 -0.43 -0.07 2.21
N ALA A 451 -0.92 -0.77 3.25
CA ALA A 451 -2.20 -1.47 3.17
C ALA A 451 -3.36 -0.51 2.89
N VAL A 452 -3.36 0.67 3.50
CA VAL A 452 -4.35 1.72 3.19
C VAL A 452 -4.30 2.12 1.72
N ALA A 453 -3.10 2.38 1.18
CA ALA A 453 -2.92 2.79 -0.21
C ALA A 453 -3.28 1.67 -1.21
N GLU A 454 -2.81 0.44 -0.98
CA GLU A 454 -3.05 -0.70 -1.89
C GLU A 454 -4.50 -1.23 -1.85
N ASN A 455 -5.24 -0.94 -0.78
CA ASN A 455 -6.66 -1.23 -0.66
C ASN A 455 -7.56 -0.07 -1.15
N GLU A 456 -6.96 0.99 -1.73
CA GLU A 456 -7.67 2.17 -2.26
C GLU A 456 -8.46 2.95 -1.18
N ASP A 457 -7.99 2.89 0.06
CA ASP A 457 -8.66 3.50 1.22
C ASP A 457 -8.04 4.84 1.65
N TRP A 458 -7.11 5.41 0.88
CA TRP A 458 -6.29 6.55 1.29
C TRP A 458 -7.10 7.74 1.79
N ASP A 459 -7.99 8.26 0.96
CA ASP A 459 -8.78 9.45 1.28
C ASP A 459 -9.73 9.20 2.47
N ALA A 460 -10.39 8.04 2.49
CA ALA A 460 -11.29 7.64 3.56
C ALA A 460 -10.54 7.47 4.90
N TYR A 461 -9.35 6.90 4.87
CA TYR A 461 -8.50 6.74 6.04
C TYR A 461 -8.06 8.09 6.60
N TYR A 462 -7.58 9.01 5.77
CA TYR A 462 -7.12 10.32 6.23
C TYR A 462 -8.28 11.18 6.74
N ALA A 463 -9.47 11.06 6.16
CA ALA A 463 -10.67 11.67 6.73
C ALA A 463 -10.98 11.11 8.14
N TYR A 464 -10.94 9.78 8.30
CA TYR A 464 -11.12 9.12 9.60
C TYR A 464 -10.05 9.57 10.61
N ARG A 465 -8.77 9.57 10.23
CA ARG A 465 -7.66 9.99 11.08
C ARG A 465 -7.82 11.45 11.55
N ARG A 466 -8.16 12.36 10.65
CA ARG A 466 -8.44 13.77 11.01
C ARG A 466 -9.56 13.87 12.04
N ALA A 467 -10.64 13.13 11.85
CA ALA A 467 -11.76 13.11 12.79
C ALA A 467 -11.36 12.56 14.17
N GLN A 468 -10.60 11.45 14.20
CA GLN A 468 -10.13 10.87 15.46
C GLN A 468 -9.15 11.81 16.20
N ARG A 469 -8.24 12.46 15.48
CA ARG A 469 -7.33 13.45 16.05
C ARG A 469 -8.10 14.64 16.63
N GLN A 470 -9.08 15.16 15.91
CA GLN A 470 -9.94 16.26 16.37
C GLN A 470 -10.65 15.90 17.67
N LEU A 471 -11.22 14.68 17.73
CA LEU A 471 -11.88 14.18 18.93
C LEU A 471 -10.87 14.04 20.10
N ARG A 472 -9.71 13.48 19.85
CA ARG A 472 -8.66 13.30 20.87
C ARG A 472 -8.14 14.63 21.43
N LEU A 473 -7.83 15.58 20.59
CA LEU A 473 -7.21 16.86 21.00
C LEU A 473 -8.24 17.82 21.61
N TYR A 474 -9.42 17.91 21.02
CA TYR A 474 -10.36 18.98 21.31
C TYR A 474 -11.73 18.51 21.85
N GLY A 475 -11.98 17.19 21.85
CA GLY A 475 -13.27 16.65 22.31
C GLY A 475 -14.45 17.01 21.37
N GLN A 476 -14.16 17.40 20.13
CA GLN A 476 -15.16 17.76 19.13
C GLN A 476 -15.08 16.81 17.95
N SER A 477 -16.23 16.39 17.43
CA SER A 477 -16.29 15.68 16.16
C SER A 477 -16.19 16.67 15.00
N VAL A 478 -15.49 16.28 13.94
CA VAL A 478 -15.49 17.06 12.69
C VAL A 478 -16.93 17.15 12.17
N SER A 479 -17.38 18.36 11.91
CA SER A 479 -18.68 18.59 11.29
C SER A 479 -18.73 17.92 9.91
N ASN A 480 -19.79 17.16 9.63
CA ASN A 480 -20.06 16.54 8.31
C ASN A 480 -20.44 17.58 7.21
N ARG A 481 -19.98 18.83 7.33
CA ARG A 481 -20.16 19.80 6.25
C ARG A 481 -19.35 19.36 5.04
N GLN A 482 -19.93 19.46 3.86
CA GLN A 482 -19.20 19.22 2.61
C GLN A 482 -17.90 20.02 2.59
N PRO A 483 -16.77 19.40 2.24
CA PRO A 483 -15.50 20.10 2.12
C PRO A 483 -15.65 21.31 1.19
N LEU A 484 -15.05 22.44 1.57
CA LEU A 484 -15.06 23.66 0.74
C LEU A 484 -14.44 23.42 -0.65
N GLU A 485 -13.49 22.53 -0.75
CA GLU A 485 -12.88 22.11 -2.02
C GLU A 485 -13.92 21.53 -3.00
N ALA A 486 -14.87 20.73 -2.52
CA ALA A 486 -15.95 20.22 -3.37
C ALA A 486 -16.90 21.33 -3.84
N GLN A 487 -17.10 22.38 -3.02
CA GLN A 487 -17.88 23.55 -3.40
C GLN A 487 -17.12 24.44 -4.41
N ALA A 488 -15.81 24.61 -4.24
CA ALA A 488 -14.99 25.40 -5.15
C ALA A 488 -14.91 24.79 -6.55
N ILE A 489 -14.80 23.46 -6.66
CA ILE A 489 -14.77 22.74 -7.94
C ILE A 489 -16.13 22.82 -8.64
N ASN A 490 -17.23 22.68 -7.89
CA ASN A 490 -18.59 22.72 -8.44
C ASN A 490 -19.04 24.12 -8.89
N SER A 491 -18.42 25.18 -8.39
CA SER A 491 -18.75 26.56 -8.75
C SER A 491 -18.06 27.09 -10.01
N GLN A 492 -17.15 26.34 -10.62
CA GLN A 492 -16.44 26.74 -11.83
C GLN A 492 -16.65 25.77 -13.00
N PRO A 493 -17.58 26.06 -13.92
CA PRO A 493 -17.87 25.20 -15.09
C PRO A 493 -16.65 24.96 -16.02
N VAL A 494 -15.69 25.88 -16.03
CA VAL A 494 -14.49 25.82 -16.89
C VAL A 494 -13.52 24.71 -16.44
N LEU A 495 -13.41 24.41 -15.13
CA LEU A 495 -12.55 23.35 -14.63
C LEU A 495 -13.13 21.95 -14.89
N GLN A 496 -14.46 21.80 -14.93
CA GLN A 496 -15.11 20.54 -15.29
C GLN A 496 -14.81 20.09 -16.73
N SER A 497 -14.64 21.03 -17.66
CA SER A 497 -14.29 20.72 -19.04
C SER A 497 -12.81 20.34 -19.22
N LEU A 498 -11.92 20.74 -18.30
CA LEU A 498 -10.50 20.43 -18.33
C LEU A 498 -10.16 19.10 -17.60
N VAL A 499 -10.99 18.68 -16.64
CA VAL A 499 -10.83 17.41 -15.92
C VAL A 499 -11.57 16.25 -16.63
N GLY A 500 -12.45 16.56 -17.58
CA GLY A 500 -13.19 15.62 -18.40
C GLY A 500 -12.36 15.02 -19.52
N SER A 501 -11.99 13.75 -19.36
CA SER A 501 -11.62 12.78 -20.40
C SER A 501 -10.41 13.13 -21.29
N GLY A 502 -9.29 12.53 -20.99
CA GLY A 502 -8.26 12.33 -21.99
C GLY A 502 -6.87 12.23 -21.44
N HIS A 503 -6.44 11.01 -21.13
CA HIS A 503 -5.00 10.75 -21.20
C HIS A 503 -4.50 11.24 -22.56
N PRO A 504 -3.44 12.09 -22.64
CA PRO A 504 -2.89 12.49 -23.90
C PRO A 504 -2.50 11.22 -24.67
N LYS A 505 -3.08 11.04 -25.86
CA LYS A 505 -2.67 9.96 -26.75
C LYS A 505 -1.19 10.20 -27.05
N HIS A 506 -0.33 9.31 -26.64
CA HIS A 506 1.04 9.27 -27.12
C HIS A 506 0.97 9.12 -28.64
N SER A 507 1.19 10.21 -29.36
CA SER A 507 1.56 10.14 -30.77
C SER A 507 2.92 9.46 -30.82
N GLN A 508 2.97 8.24 -31.36
CA GLN A 508 4.22 7.58 -31.68
C GLN A 508 4.96 8.47 -32.71
N LEU A 509 5.97 9.17 -32.24
CA LEU A 509 6.99 9.73 -33.15
C LEU A 509 7.74 8.52 -33.73
N PRO A 510 7.94 8.44 -35.05
CA PRO A 510 8.77 7.42 -35.66
C PRO A 510 10.20 7.60 -35.16
N LEU A 511 10.77 6.56 -34.57
CA LEU A 511 12.20 6.46 -34.29
C LEU A 511 12.91 6.57 -35.63
N ALA A 512 13.59 7.69 -35.86
CA ALA A 512 14.59 7.78 -36.91
C ALA A 512 15.78 6.90 -36.53
N VAL A 513 16.19 6.06 -37.49
CA VAL A 513 17.31 5.09 -37.45
C VAL A 513 18.65 5.78 -37.15
#